data_1f9cee097b10e3a24d5720f2ac6712c9
#
_entry.id   1f9cee097b10e3a24d5720f2ac6712c9
#
_cell.length_a   1.000
_cell.length_b   1.000
_cell.length_c   1.000
_cell.angle_alpha   90.00
_cell.angle_beta   90.00
_cell.angle_gamma   90.00
#
_symmetry.space_group_name_H-M   'P 1'
#
loop_
_entity.id
_entity.type
_entity.pdbx_description
1 polymer ?
#
loop_
_entity_poly.entity_id
_entity_poly.type
_entity_poly.pdbx_seq_one_letter_code
_entity_poly.pdbx_strand_id
1 'polypeptide(L)'
;IEVTKRGRIFLTFYSGGVKEEIGNYVIVIKSDDGGNHFSEPIVIVKEDNGRCFDPCLWIDPLGELWLTWAKCPDDGLYASVCRDPDAEELVWGEEFLVGHNVMMNKPIVVKSGEWLFPIAVWNDGIRVLSEEYDTKITEKGSFVYATNDCGKTFQKLGFADVKDRHYDEHMILEMKDGSLRMFVRTKYGIGASNSYDGGRSWSKDFDTGYGGPCSRFHITRLRSGRILLINHFKFSGRNNLTAMLSEDEGKTFPYKLLLDEREVSYPDAKEADDGFIYVTYD
;
A
#
# COMPACT_ATOMS: atom_id res chain seq x y z
N ILE A 1 -3.91 -7.35 2.45
CA ILE A 1 -4.22 -8.28 3.56
C ILE A 1 -4.05 -7.60 4.91
N GLU A 2 -4.95 -7.85 5.87
CA GLU A 2 -4.79 -7.56 7.28
C GLU A 2 -5.21 -8.76 8.13
N VAL A 3 -4.61 -8.85 9.32
CA VAL A 3 -4.90 -9.90 10.31
C VAL A 3 -5.14 -9.24 11.65
N THR A 4 -6.30 -9.51 12.25
CA THR A 4 -6.67 -8.95 13.56
C THR A 4 -5.92 -9.65 14.70
N LYS A 5 -6.01 -9.08 15.90
CA LYS A 5 -5.43 -9.69 17.11
C LYS A 5 -6.01 -11.07 17.43
N ARG A 6 -7.24 -11.36 17.00
CA ARG A 6 -7.88 -12.67 17.18
C ARG A 6 -7.62 -13.65 16.04
N GLY A 7 -6.83 -13.23 15.02
CA GLY A 7 -6.43 -14.06 13.89
C GLY A 7 -7.43 -14.06 12.73
N ARG A 8 -8.46 -13.20 12.75
CA ARG A 8 -9.32 -13.00 11.58
C ARG A 8 -8.53 -12.35 10.46
N ILE A 9 -8.59 -12.93 9.28
CA ILE A 9 -7.90 -12.44 8.09
C ILE A 9 -8.90 -11.68 7.21
N PHE A 10 -8.49 -10.51 6.73
CA PHE A 10 -9.21 -9.73 5.73
C PHE A 10 -8.38 -9.61 4.46
N LEU A 11 -9.01 -9.82 3.32
CA LEU A 11 -8.44 -9.56 2.00
C LEU A 11 -9.26 -8.52 1.27
N THR A 12 -8.60 -7.67 0.49
CA THR A 12 -9.25 -6.73 -0.41
C THR A 12 -8.60 -6.77 -1.79
N PHE A 13 -9.41 -6.64 -2.80
CA PHE A 13 -9.01 -6.54 -4.19
C PHE A 13 -10.11 -5.82 -4.97
N TYR A 14 -9.83 -5.43 -6.19
CA TYR A 14 -10.88 -4.93 -7.07
C TYR A 14 -11.16 -5.90 -8.21
N SER A 15 -12.35 -5.83 -8.77
CA SER A 15 -12.88 -6.72 -9.79
C SER A 15 -13.79 -5.94 -10.73
N GLY A 16 -14.47 -6.64 -11.63
CA GLY A 16 -15.42 -6.05 -12.57
C GLY A 16 -14.78 -5.78 -13.94
N GLY A 17 -15.18 -6.54 -14.94
CA GLY A 17 -14.62 -6.47 -16.29
C GLY A 17 -13.37 -7.32 -16.49
N VAL A 18 -12.75 -7.18 -17.65
CA VAL A 18 -11.55 -7.95 -18.06
C VAL A 18 -10.28 -7.11 -18.02
N LYS A 19 -10.38 -5.84 -17.68
CA LYS A 19 -9.28 -4.88 -17.59
C LYS A 19 -9.63 -3.75 -16.60
N GLU A 20 -8.75 -2.79 -16.49
CA GLU A 20 -8.96 -1.57 -15.75
C GLU A 20 -9.89 -0.64 -16.52
N GLU A 21 -11.16 -0.55 -16.09
CA GLU A 21 -12.21 0.16 -16.81
C GLU A 21 -13.34 0.63 -15.89
N ILE A 22 -14.23 1.49 -16.42
CA ILE A 22 -15.46 1.88 -15.73
C ILE A 22 -16.23 0.62 -15.35
N GLY A 23 -16.76 0.61 -14.12
CA GLY A 23 -17.48 -0.51 -13.55
C GLY A 23 -16.60 -1.43 -12.69
N ASN A 24 -15.28 -1.20 -12.61
CA ASN A 24 -14.48 -1.86 -11.57
C ASN A 24 -14.99 -1.46 -10.18
N TYR A 25 -14.98 -2.40 -9.25
CA TYR A 25 -15.46 -2.24 -7.89
C TYR A 25 -14.55 -2.97 -6.89
N VAL A 26 -14.49 -2.45 -5.68
CA VAL A 26 -13.68 -3.01 -4.59
C VAL A 26 -14.48 -4.04 -3.80
N ILE A 27 -13.81 -5.10 -3.39
CA ILE A 27 -14.35 -6.21 -2.60
C ILE A 27 -13.52 -6.38 -1.34
N VAL A 28 -14.19 -6.69 -0.23
CA VAL A 28 -13.56 -7.23 0.97
C VAL A 28 -14.17 -8.59 1.29
N ILE A 29 -13.31 -9.57 1.59
CA ILE A 29 -13.66 -10.89 2.11
C ILE A 29 -12.93 -11.15 3.42
N LYS A 30 -13.42 -12.09 4.22
CA LYS A 30 -12.76 -12.47 5.47
C LYS A 30 -12.62 -13.98 5.63
N SER A 31 -11.67 -14.36 6.47
CA SER A 31 -11.53 -15.74 6.96
C SER A 31 -11.43 -15.75 8.48
N ASP A 32 -12.16 -16.66 9.11
CA ASP A 32 -12.15 -16.88 10.56
C ASP A 32 -11.41 -18.18 10.94
N ASP A 33 -10.79 -18.88 9.97
CA ASP A 33 -10.17 -20.20 10.14
C ASP A 33 -8.71 -20.26 9.63
N GLY A 34 -8.01 -19.14 9.69
CA GLY A 34 -6.59 -19.04 9.31
C GLY A 34 -6.35 -19.08 7.80
N GLY A 35 -7.36 -18.72 6.99
CA GLY A 35 -7.25 -18.66 5.53
C GLY A 35 -7.63 -19.95 4.82
N ASN A 36 -8.17 -20.97 5.52
CA ASN A 36 -8.63 -22.19 4.89
C ASN A 36 -9.90 -21.98 4.06
N HIS A 37 -10.79 -21.10 4.54
CA HIS A 37 -12.00 -20.69 3.82
C HIS A 37 -12.18 -19.18 3.93
N PHE A 38 -12.69 -18.59 2.85
CA PHE A 38 -13.06 -17.19 2.80
C PHE A 38 -14.57 -17.04 2.60
N SER A 39 -15.10 -15.96 3.17
CA SER A 39 -16.51 -15.61 3.05
C SER A 39 -16.88 -15.15 1.64
N GLU A 40 -18.18 -15.10 1.34
CA GLU A 40 -18.69 -14.22 0.31
C GLU A 40 -18.26 -12.76 0.58
N PRO A 41 -18.35 -11.86 -0.41
CA PRO A 41 -18.06 -10.45 -0.21
C PRO A 41 -18.83 -9.85 0.98
N ILE A 42 -18.11 -9.28 1.95
CA ILE A 42 -18.68 -8.60 3.12
C ILE A 42 -18.79 -7.08 2.92
N VAL A 43 -17.99 -6.53 1.99
CA VAL A 43 -18.07 -5.15 1.52
C VAL A 43 -17.91 -5.15 0.02
N ILE A 44 -18.75 -4.34 -0.66
CA ILE A 44 -18.60 -4.03 -2.08
C ILE A 44 -18.70 -2.51 -2.21
N VAL A 45 -17.65 -1.89 -2.74
CA VAL A 45 -17.62 -0.45 -3.03
C VAL A 45 -17.67 -0.25 -4.54
N LYS A 46 -18.71 0.41 -5.02
CA LYS A 46 -18.97 0.58 -6.45
C LYS A 46 -19.49 1.98 -6.74
N GLU A 47 -19.08 2.51 -7.88
CA GLU A 47 -19.61 3.75 -8.47
C GLU A 47 -20.43 3.45 -9.74
N ASP A 48 -21.58 4.11 -9.92
CA ASP A 48 -22.48 3.83 -11.05
C ASP A 48 -21.87 4.22 -12.41
N ASN A 49 -21.15 5.33 -12.46
CA ASN A 49 -20.51 5.86 -13.68
C ASN A 49 -19.00 6.05 -13.50
N GLY A 50 -18.40 5.23 -12.68
CA GLY A 50 -17.01 5.36 -12.30
C GLY A 50 -16.34 4.02 -12.10
N ARG A 51 -15.22 4.09 -11.44
CA ARG A 51 -14.38 2.95 -11.09
C ARG A 51 -13.88 3.15 -9.66
N CYS A 52 -13.96 2.08 -8.86
CA CYS A 52 -13.27 1.97 -7.56
C CYS A 52 -12.16 0.95 -7.69
N PHE A 53 -10.93 1.32 -7.29
CA PHE A 53 -9.74 0.52 -7.55
C PHE A 53 -8.64 0.75 -6.51
N ASP A 54 -7.58 -0.04 -6.60
CA ASP A 54 -6.38 0.03 -5.76
C ASP A 54 -6.71 0.09 -4.26
N PRO A 55 -7.50 -0.88 -3.75
CA PRO A 55 -7.86 -0.88 -2.34
C PRO A 55 -6.67 -1.26 -1.46
N CYS A 56 -6.66 -0.72 -0.24
CA CYS A 56 -5.73 -1.10 0.79
C CYS A 56 -6.45 -1.32 2.12
N LEU A 57 -6.10 -2.38 2.83
CA LEU A 57 -6.50 -2.62 4.21
C LEU A 57 -5.37 -2.24 5.16
N TRP A 58 -5.73 -1.61 6.28
CA TRP A 58 -4.79 -1.28 7.32
C TRP A 58 -5.48 -1.29 8.70
N ILE A 59 -4.87 -1.97 9.68
CA ILE A 59 -5.29 -1.89 11.07
C ILE A 59 -4.44 -0.82 11.76
N ASP A 60 -5.10 0.20 12.26
CA ASP A 60 -4.49 1.33 12.93
C ASP A 60 -4.06 1.02 14.38
N PRO A 61 -3.36 1.93 15.07
CA PRO A 61 -2.95 1.73 16.47
C PRO A 61 -4.11 1.57 17.48
N LEU A 62 -5.32 2.00 17.12
CA LEU A 62 -6.52 1.82 17.95
C LEU A 62 -7.13 0.42 17.77
N GLY A 63 -6.69 -0.33 16.76
CA GLY A 63 -7.20 -1.63 16.39
C GLY A 63 -8.39 -1.56 15.43
N GLU A 64 -8.66 -0.40 14.87
CA GLU A 64 -9.71 -0.19 13.87
C GLU A 64 -9.22 -0.59 12.47
N LEU A 65 -10.06 -1.25 11.69
CA LEU A 65 -9.74 -1.69 10.33
C LEU A 65 -10.19 -0.64 9.32
N TRP A 66 -9.22 -0.08 8.62
CA TRP A 66 -9.41 0.85 7.51
C TRP A 66 -9.46 0.10 6.20
N LEU A 67 -10.43 0.43 5.36
CA LEU A 67 -10.45 0.14 3.94
C LEU A 67 -10.29 1.47 3.21
N THR A 68 -9.26 1.60 2.38
CA THR A 68 -9.09 2.74 1.48
C THR A 68 -9.21 2.30 0.04
N TRP A 69 -9.63 3.20 -0.84
CA TRP A 69 -9.73 2.95 -2.29
C TRP A 69 -9.69 4.26 -3.07
N ALA A 70 -9.19 4.19 -4.28
CA ALA A 70 -9.24 5.30 -5.22
C ALA A 70 -10.56 5.27 -6.00
N LYS A 71 -11.08 6.46 -6.32
CA LYS A 71 -12.25 6.64 -7.20
C LYS A 71 -11.86 7.40 -8.46
N CYS A 72 -12.52 7.07 -9.55
CA CYS A 72 -12.45 7.78 -10.82
C CYS A 72 -13.88 7.88 -11.39
N PRO A 73 -14.34 9.04 -11.86
CA PRO A 73 -13.61 10.28 -12.21
C PRO A 73 -13.32 11.25 -11.08
N ASP A 74 -13.63 10.95 -9.87
CA ASP A 74 -13.50 11.83 -8.70
C ASP A 74 -12.07 11.83 -8.10
N ASP A 75 -11.03 11.54 -8.77
CA ASP A 75 -9.62 11.51 -8.32
C ASP A 75 -9.33 11.49 -6.79
N GLY A 76 -10.30 11.07 -6.00
CA GLY A 76 -10.24 10.99 -4.55
C GLY A 76 -9.71 9.65 -4.05
N LEU A 77 -8.92 9.70 -2.99
CA LEU A 77 -8.66 8.57 -2.11
C LEU A 77 -9.67 8.61 -0.97
N TYR A 78 -10.53 7.63 -0.91
CA TYR A 78 -11.56 7.50 0.12
C TYR A 78 -11.23 6.42 1.12
N ALA A 79 -11.82 6.50 2.29
CA ALA A 79 -11.72 5.49 3.33
C ALA A 79 -13.08 5.23 4.00
N SER A 80 -13.22 4.04 4.53
CA SER A 80 -14.23 3.65 5.53
C SER A 80 -13.55 2.85 6.63
N VAL A 81 -14.07 2.93 7.86
CA VAL A 81 -13.44 2.33 9.03
C VAL A 81 -14.42 1.41 9.75
N CYS A 82 -13.99 0.18 10.01
CA CYS A 82 -14.66 -0.76 10.90
C CYS A 82 -13.99 -0.71 12.28
N ARG A 83 -14.71 -0.22 13.29
CA ARG A 83 -14.15 0.03 14.63
C ARG A 83 -13.83 -1.24 15.42
N ASP A 84 -14.61 -2.28 15.23
CA ASP A 84 -14.35 -3.59 15.85
C ASP A 84 -14.32 -4.67 14.75
N PRO A 85 -13.12 -4.90 14.15
CA PRO A 85 -12.99 -5.89 13.08
C PRO A 85 -13.09 -7.33 13.59
N ASP A 86 -13.10 -7.55 14.89
CA ASP A 86 -13.29 -8.85 15.51
C ASP A 86 -14.73 -9.12 15.97
N ALA A 87 -15.66 -8.15 15.78
CA ALA A 87 -17.06 -8.34 16.07
C ALA A 87 -17.70 -9.45 15.22
N GLU A 88 -18.76 -10.06 15.69
CA GLU A 88 -19.56 -11.02 14.93
C GLU A 88 -20.23 -10.32 13.74
N GLU A 89 -20.85 -9.17 13.97
CA GLU A 89 -21.40 -8.28 12.96
C GLU A 89 -20.45 -7.10 12.73
N LEU A 90 -19.97 -6.96 11.52
CA LEU A 90 -19.02 -5.90 11.13
C LEU A 90 -19.79 -4.64 10.71
N VAL A 91 -19.53 -3.54 11.39
CA VAL A 91 -20.13 -2.24 11.09
C VAL A 91 -19.06 -1.31 10.53
N TRP A 92 -19.25 -0.93 9.27
CA TRP A 92 -18.42 0.03 8.58
C TRP A 92 -19.00 1.44 8.70
N GLY A 93 -18.13 2.42 8.93
CA GLY A 93 -18.50 3.83 8.95
C GLY A 93 -18.84 4.36 7.55
N GLU A 94 -19.35 5.59 7.52
CA GLU A 94 -19.53 6.31 6.25
C GLU A 94 -18.16 6.55 5.59
N GLU A 95 -18.16 6.62 4.26
CA GLU A 95 -16.95 6.97 3.52
C GLU A 95 -16.58 8.44 3.73
N PHE A 96 -15.27 8.72 3.72
CA PHE A 96 -14.73 10.06 3.80
C PHE A 96 -13.46 10.21 2.95
N LEU A 97 -13.18 11.43 2.52
CA LEU A 97 -12.01 11.76 1.72
C LEU A 97 -10.75 11.82 2.60
N VAL A 98 -9.71 11.08 2.22
CA VAL A 98 -8.38 11.11 2.86
C VAL A 98 -7.43 12.06 2.12
N GLY A 99 -7.47 12.05 0.80
CA GLY A 99 -6.60 12.84 -0.05
C GLY A 99 -6.98 12.70 -1.52
N HIS A 100 -6.09 13.15 -2.38
CA HIS A 100 -6.31 13.07 -3.82
C HIS A 100 -5.36 12.08 -4.47
N ASN A 101 -5.89 11.27 -5.38
CA ASN A 101 -5.23 10.24 -6.17
C ASN A 101 -5.16 8.86 -5.49
N VAL A 102 -4.04 8.16 -5.51
CA VAL A 102 -4.00 6.70 -5.31
C VAL A 102 -3.10 6.30 -4.15
N MET A 103 -3.58 5.41 -3.31
CA MET A 103 -2.77 4.77 -2.27
C MET A 103 -3.01 3.25 -2.31
N MET A 104 -2.01 2.48 -2.72
CA MET A 104 -2.09 1.01 -2.74
C MET A 104 -1.42 0.36 -1.54
N ASN A 105 -0.67 1.11 -0.76
CA ASN A 105 0.17 0.57 0.30
C ASN A 105 -0.22 1.15 1.66
N LYS A 106 0.09 0.35 2.71
CA LYS A 106 -0.32 0.68 4.07
C LYS A 106 0.30 1.97 4.58
N PRO A 107 -0.46 2.77 5.32
CA PRO A 107 0.10 3.81 6.17
C PRO A 107 1.10 3.24 7.18
N ILE A 108 2.00 4.09 7.64
CA ILE A 108 2.87 3.78 8.78
C ILE A 108 2.59 4.72 9.94
N VAL A 109 2.91 4.24 11.14
CA VAL A 109 2.93 5.06 12.35
C VAL A 109 4.38 5.28 12.74
N VAL A 110 4.81 6.54 12.75
CA VAL A 110 6.18 6.89 13.15
C VAL A 110 6.30 7.03 14.66
N LYS A 111 7.51 7.04 15.20
CA LYS A 111 7.77 7.08 16.65
C LYS A 111 7.15 8.31 17.34
N SER A 112 6.92 9.41 16.62
CA SER A 112 6.19 10.57 17.14
C SER A 112 4.70 10.33 17.38
N GLY A 113 4.14 9.22 16.86
CA GLY A 113 2.72 8.90 16.87
C GLY A 113 1.94 9.41 15.67
N GLU A 114 2.58 10.16 14.78
CA GLU A 114 1.96 10.63 13.53
C GLU A 114 1.76 9.46 12.56
N TRP A 115 0.62 9.45 11.87
CA TRP A 115 0.36 8.46 10.82
C TRP A 115 0.66 9.05 9.46
N LEU A 116 1.43 8.32 8.64
CA LEU A 116 1.84 8.77 7.32
C LEU A 116 1.22 7.87 6.25
N PHE A 117 0.55 8.50 5.29
CA PHE A 117 -0.18 7.88 4.19
C PHE A 117 0.60 8.08 2.88
N PRO A 118 1.01 7.01 2.19
CA PRO A 118 1.76 7.09 0.93
C PRO A 118 0.79 7.26 -0.26
N ILE A 119 0.41 8.50 -0.58
CA ILE A 119 -0.54 8.82 -1.64
C ILE A 119 0.22 9.30 -2.88
N ALA A 120 0.04 8.61 -4.02
CA ALA A 120 0.71 8.92 -5.28
C ALA A 120 -0.12 9.80 -6.19
N VAL A 121 0.52 10.75 -6.85
CA VAL A 121 0.00 11.43 -8.04
C VAL A 121 0.82 11.00 -9.25
N TRP A 122 0.23 10.18 -10.10
CA TRP A 122 0.94 9.51 -11.19
C TRP A 122 1.36 10.49 -12.30
N ASN A 123 2.50 10.19 -12.94
CA ASN A 123 2.98 10.97 -14.09
C ASN A 123 2.03 10.94 -15.28
N ASP A 124 1.46 9.78 -15.55
CA ASP A 124 0.60 9.53 -16.70
C ASP A 124 -0.89 9.84 -16.43
N GLY A 125 -1.21 10.32 -15.23
CA GLY A 125 -2.58 10.55 -14.79
C GLY A 125 -3.39 9.25 -14.64
N ILE A 126 -4.64 9.38 -14.18
CA ILE A 126 -5.59 8.27 -14.18
C ILE A 126 -6.31 8.26 -15.54
N ARG A 127 -5.75 7.60 -16.53
CA ARG A 127 -6.14 7.66 -17.94
C ARG A 127 -7.54 7.17 -18.31
N VAL A 128 -8.36 6.75 -17.35
CA VAL A 128 -9.55 5.94 -17.66
C VAL A 128 -10.74 6.75 -18.18
N LEU A 129 -10.80 8.06 -18.01
CA LEU A 129 -12.07 8.76 -18.26
C LEU A 129 -12.04 10.05 -19.06
N SER A 130 -10.97 10.78 -19.19
CA SER A 130 -10.87 11.91 -20.14
C SER A 130 -9.54 12.67 -20.06
N GLU A 131 -9.18 13.35 -21.16
CA GLU A 131 -8.11 14.35 -21.22
C GLU A 131 -8.33 15.53 -20.25
N GLU A 132 -9.57 15.79 -19.80
CA GLU A 132 -9.93 16.84 -18.83
C GLU A 132 -9.37 16.57 -17.41
N TYR A 133 -9.08 15.33 -17.09
CA TYR A 133 -8.66 14.93 -15.74
C TYR A 133 -7.22 15.35 -15.42
N ASP A 134 -6.35 15.38 -16.42
CA ASP A 134 -4.93 15.67 -16.27
C ASP A 134 -4.62 17.17 -16.04
N THR A 135 -5.59 18.05 -16.27
CA THR A 135 -5.36 19.51 -16.28
C THR A 135 -5.42 20.18 -14.92
N LYS A 136 -5.95 19.53 -13.88
CA LYS A 136 -6.13 20.14 -12.54
C LYS A 136 -4.99 19.89 -11.55
N ILE A 137 -4.21 18.83 -11.74
CA ILE A 137 -3.13 18.46 -10.83
C ILE A 137 -1.79 18.91 -11.41
N THR A 138 -1.21 19.93 -10.81
CA THR A 138 0.05 20.55 -11.28
C THR A 138 1.30 19.87 -10.71
N GLU A 139 1.20 19.26 -9.53
CA GLU A 139 2.31 18.57 -8.89
C GLU A 139 2.10 17.07 -8.95
N LYS A 140 3.06 16.35 -9.53
CA LYS A 140 3.06 14.87 -9.64
C LYS A 140 4.22 14.31 -8.84
N GLY A 141 3.98 13.24 -8.07
CA GLY A 141 5.02 12.66 -7.21
C GLY A 141 4.49 11.61 -6.26
N SER A 142 5.42 11.03 -5.53
CA SER A 142 5.15 10.12 -4.42
C SER A 142 4.97 10.95 -3.15
N PHE A 143 3.72 11.34 -2.86
CA PHE A 143 3.38 12.24 -1.75
C PHE A 143 3.26 11.50 -0.42
N VAL A 144 3.36 12.29 0.65
CA VAL A 144 3.03 11.89 2.02
C VAL A 144 1.94 12.79 2.56
N TYR A 145 0.88 12.18 3.05
CA TYR A 145 -0.13 12.87 3.86
C TYR A 145 0.01 12.40 5.31
N ALA A 146 -0.29 13.26 6.26
CA ALA A 146 -0.15 12.95 7.67
C ALA A 146 -1.41 13.27 8.46
N THR A 147 -1.62 12.54 9.54
CA THR A 147 -2.62 12.85 10.56
C THR A 147 -2.03 12.72 11.96
N ASN A 148 -2.42 13.64 12.86
CA ASN A 148 -2.05 13.65 14.28
C ASN A 148 -3.26 13.44 15.20
N ASP A 149 -4.44 13.26 14.62
CA ASP A 149 -5.71 13.21 15.34
C ASP A 149 -6.50 11.93 15.06
N CYS A 150 -5.75 10.84 14.79
CA CYS A 150 -6.29 9.52 14.49
C CYS A 150 -7.21 9.52 13.26
N GLY A 151 -6.79 10.19 12.19
CA GLY A 151 -7.48 10.17 10.92
C GLY A 151 -8.70 11.08 10.79
N LYS A 152 -8.89 12.03 11.72
CA LYS A 152 -9.98 13.01 11.60
C LYS A 152 -9.66 14.11 10.60
N THR A 153 -8.39 14.52 10.52
CA THR A 153 -7.90 15.48 9.53
C THR A 153 -6.60 15.00 8.90
N PHE A 154 -6.37 15.37 7.65
CA PHE A 154 -5.18 15.01 6.88
C PHE A 154 -4.49 16.25 6.35
N GLN A 155 -3.17 16.26 6.47
CA GLN A 155 -2.31 17.30 5.94
C GLN A 155 -1.39 16.74 4.87
N LYS A 156 -1.42 17.30 3.66
CA LYS A 156 -0.41 17.04 2.63
C LYS A 156 0.92 17.61 3.11
N LEU A 157 1.96 16.78 3.20
CA LEU A 157 3.31 17.20 3.60
C LEU A 157 4.17 17.50 2.38
N GLY A 158 5.08 16.62 2.02
CA GLY A 158 5.97 16.72 0.89
C GLY A 158 5.86 15.53 -0.06
N PHE A 159 6.71 15.53 -1.09
CA PHE A 159 6.78 14.43 -2.04
C PHE A 159 8.21 14.18 -2.53
N ALA A 160 8.47 12.97 -2.99
CA ALA A 160 9.66 12.61 -3.74
C ALA A 160 9.33 12.52 -5.23
N ASP A 161 10.15 13.16 -6.06
CA ASP A 161 10.12 12.96 -7.52
C ASP A 161 11.26 12.00 -7.91
N VAL A 162 10.95 10.70 -7.83
CA VAL A 162 11.92 9.65 -8.12
C VAL A 162 11.99 9.43 -9.63
N LYS A 163 13.21 9.42 -10.17
CA LYS A 163 13.44 9.23 -11.60
C LYS A 163 12.87 7.90 -12.09
N ASP A 164 12.26 7.93 -13.28
CA ASP A 164 11.67 6.76 -13.94
C ASP A 164 10.61 6.04 -13.09
N ARG A 165 9.99 6.74 -12.11
CA ARG A 165 8.85 6.23 -11.35
C ARG A 165 7.68 5.87 -12.27
N HIS A 166 6.98 4.81 -11.92
CA HIS A 166 5.89 4.29 -12.75
C HIS A 166 4.78 3.74 -11.86
N TYR A 167 3.63 4.41 -11.83
CA TYR A 167 2.52 4.20 -10.89
C TYR A 167 2.90 4.36 -9.41
N ASP A 168 4.13 4.75 -9.12
CA ASP A 168 4.74 4.99 -7.81
C ASP A 168 4.61 3.82 -6.83
N GLU A 169 3.41 3.44 -6.43
CA GLU A 169 3.09 2.35 -5.50
C GLU A 169 4.07 2.33 -4.32
N HIS A 170 4.37 3.54 -3.82
CA HIS A 170 5.45 3.76 -2.87
C HIS A 170 5.09 3.31 -1.45
N MET A 171 6.11 3.00 -0.69
CA MET A 171 6.04 2.65 0.72
C MET A 171 7.04 3.47 1.51
N ILE A 172 6.76 3.69 2.77
CA ILE A 172 7.60 4.49 3.66
C ILE A 172 8.04 3.62 4.83
N LEU A 173 9.32 3.70 5.20
CA LEU A 173 9.82 3.15 6.45
C LEU A 173 10.46 4.24 7.30
N GLU A 174 10.19 4.21 8.61
CA GLU A 174 11.01 4.94 9.57
C GLU A 174 12.27 4.11 9.85
N MET A 175 13.44 4.72 9.59
CA MET A 175 14.73 4.11 9.81
C MET A 175 15.12 4.20 11.30
N LYS A 176 16.11 3.42 11.74
CA LYS A 176 16.55 3.42 13.15
C LYS A 176 17.05 4.77 13.64
N ASP A 177 17.59 5.59 12.75
CA ASP A 177 18.09 6.95 13.04
C ASP A 177 16.96 8.00 13.10
N GLY A 178 15.70 7.59 12.85
CA GLY A 178 14.52 8.45 12.84
C GLY A 178 14.26 9.13 11.50
N SER A 179 15.12 8.96 10.50
CA SER A 179 14.83 9.41 9.14
C SER A 179 13.73 8.57 8.51
N LEU A 180 13.05 9.12 7.52
CA LEU A 180 12.11 8.37 6.68
C LEU A 180 12.80 7.97 5.38
N ARG A 181 12.54 6.76 4.93
CA ARG A 181 12.92 6.33 3.58
C ARG A 181 11.68 5.93 2.82
N MET A 182 11.48 6.56 1.69
CA MET A 182 10.46 6.22 0.71
C MET A 182 11.06 5.29 -0.33
N PHE A 183 10.36 4.21 -0.64
CA PHE A 183 10.68 3.26 -1.69
C PHE A 183 9.61 3.35 -2.76
N VAL A 184 10.02 3.49 -4.01
CA VAL A 184 9.13 3.80 -5.14
C VAL A 184 9.35 2.81 -6.26
N ARG A 185 8.26 2.30 -6.84
CA ARG A 185 8.29 1.49 -8.06
C ARG A 185 8.80 2.32 -9.23
N THR A 186 9.81 1.81 -9.92
CA THR A 186 10.42 2.45 -11.08
C THR A 186 10.55 1.48 -12.24
N LYS A 187 10.91 2.01 -13.43
CA LYS A 187 11.19 1.17 -14.60
C LYS A 187 12.44 0.31 -14.44
N TYR A 188 13.33 0.66 -13.50
CA TYR A 188 14.57 -0.08 -13.21
C TYR A 188 14.49 -0.98 -11.97
N GLY A 189 13.35 -1.02 -11.30
CA GLY A 189 13.12 -1.77 -10.06
C GLY A 189 12.63 -0.88 -8.93
N ILE A 190 13.41 -0.70 -7.87
CA ILE A 190 13.03 0.08 -6.70
C ILE A 190 13.97 1.27 -6.52
N GLY A 191 13.43 2.48 -6.72
CA GLY A 191 14.08 3.73 -6.36
C GLY A 191 13.76 4.14 -4.93
N ALA A 192 14.53 5.06 -4.37
CA ALA A 192 14.28 5.59 -3.03
C ALA A 192 14.66 7.06 -2.88
N SER A 193 14.10 7.69 -1.86
CA SER A 193 14.48 9.01 -1.36
C SER A 193 14.39 9.04 0.17
N ASN A 194 15.16 9.90 0.82
CA ASN A 194 15.17 10.04 2.28
C ASN A 194 14.59 11.39 2.69
N SER A 195 13.91 11.42 3.82
CA SER A 195 13.48 12.64 4.51
C SER A 195 14.06 12.68 5.92
N TYR A 196 14.52 13.85 6.35
CA TYR A 196 15.09 14.10 7.67
C TYR A 196 14.26 15.09 8.50
N ASP A 197 13.09 15.47 7.98
CA ASP A 197 12.18 16.45 8.56
C ASP A 197 10.73 15.94 8.69
N GLY A 198 10.56 14.60 8.79
CA GLY A 198 9.27 13.97 8.97
C GLY A 198 8.41 13.97 7.70
N GLY A 199 9.01 13.91 6.52
CA GLY A 199 8.30 13.78 5.24
C GLY A 199 7.94 15.13 4.57
N ARG A 200 8.42 16.26 5.10
CA ARG A 200 8.16 17.60 4.56
C ARG A 200 9.03 17.92 3.36
N SER A 201 10.28 17.46 3.37
CA SER A 201 11.17 17.52 2.22
C SER A 201 11.90 16.19 2.01
N TRP A 202 12.29 15.94 0.76
CA TRP A 202 12.90 14.69 0.34
C TRP A 202 14.21 14.93 -0.39
N SER A 203 15.18 14.08 -0.13
CA SER A 203 16.50 14.15 -0.77
C SER A 203 16.39 13.88 -2.28
N LYS A 204 17.48 14.12 -3.00
CA LYS A 204 17.62 13.56 -4.34
C LYS A 204 17.44 12.04 -4.27
N ASP A 205 16.75 11.51 -5.26
CA ASP A 205 16.50 10.08 -5.44
C ASP A 205 17.77 9.27 -5.71
N PHE A 206 17.70 7.99 -5.42
CA PHE A 206 18.75 7.02 -5.73
C PHE A 206 18.17 5.63 -6.03
N ASP A 207 18.90 4.85 -6.81
CA ASP A 207 18.61 3.44 -7.03
C ASP A 207 19.02 2.65 -5.77
N THR A 208 18.10 1.84 -5.24
CA THR A 208 18.38 1.00 -4.06
C THR A 208 19.32 -0.16 -4.37
N GLY A 209 19.45 -0.53 -5.64
CA GLY A 209 20.16 -1.73 -6.07
C GLY A 209 19.45 -3.05 -5.73
N TYR A 210 18.22 -3.00 -5.22
CA TYR A 210 17.47 -4.24 -4.89
C TYR A 210 17.00 -4.99 -6.14
N GLY A 211 16.94 -4.27 -7.30
CA GLY A 211 16.44 -4.83 -8.54
C GLY A 211 14.92 -5.05 -8.51
N GLY A 212 14.46 -5.92 -9.40
CA GLY A 212 13.04 -6.22 -9.60
C GLY A 212 12.51 -5.73 -10.94
N PRO A 213 11.41 -6.33 -11.43
CA PRO A 213 10.71 -5.80 -12.59
C PRO A 213 9.98 -4.50 -12.25
N CYS A 214 9.47 -3.80 -13.25
CA CYS A 214 8.54 -2.70 -13.04
C CYS A 214 7.19 -3.23 -12.52
N SER A 215 7.12 -3.53 -11.22
CA SER A 215 5.97 -4.10 -10.53
C SER A 215 5.92 -3.63 -9.08
N ARG A 216 4.75 -3.72 -8.46
CA ARG A 216 4.61 -3.50 -7.02
C ARG A 216 5.49 -4.50 -6.26
N PHE A 217 6.08 -4.04 -5.19
CA PHE A 217 6.79 -4.83 -4.18
C PHE A 217 6.12 -4.60 -2.82
N HIS A 218 6.53 -5.34 -1.79
CA HIS A 218 6.15 -5.05 -0.41
C HIS A 218 7.40 -4.89 0.44
N ILE A 219 7.50 -3.81 1.22
CA ILE A 219 8.59 -3.61 2.17
C ILE A 219 8.02 -3.13 3.50
N THR A 220 8.43 -3.77 4.60
CA THR A 220 7.94 -3.41 5.93
C THR A 220 8.98 -3.73 6.99
N ARG A 221 8.89 -3.06 8.15
CA ARG A 221 9.67 -3.41 9.33
C ARG A 221 8.86 -4.37 10.20
N LEU A 222 9.44 -5.53 10.46
CA LEU A 222 8.87 -6.53 11.36
C LEU A 222 9.05 -6.13 12.82
N ARG A 223 8.29 -6.72 13.73
CA ARG A 223 8.42 -6.54 15.20
C ARG A 223 9.80 -6.88 15.73
N SER A 224 10.52 -7.80 15.06
CA SER A 224 11.91 -8.12 15.34
C SER A 224 12.90 -6.98 15.04
N GLY A 225 12.43 -5.90 14.38
CA GLY A 225 13.26 -4.81 13.86
C GLY A 225 13.93 -5.10 12.52
N ARG A 226 13.80 -6.32 11.98
CA ARG A 226 14.25 -6.68 10.63
C ARG A 226 13.38 -6.01 9.57
N ILE A 227 13.94 -5.78 8.40
CA ILE A 227 13.17 -5.34 7.24
C ILE A 227 12.85 -6.56 6.37
N LEU A 228 11.57 -6.75 6.10
CA LEU A 228 11.06 -7.71 5.13
C LEU A 228 10.88 -6.98 3.80
N LEU A 229 11.45 -7.52 2.73
CA LEU A 229 11.20 -7.13 1.35
C LEU A 229 10.63 -8.35 0.61
N ILE A 230 9.46 -8.21 0.01
CA ILE A 230 8.90 -9.19 -0.92
C ILE A 230 8.94 -8.60 -2.31
N ASN A 231 9.77 -9.21 -3.16
CA ASN A 231 10.03 -8.75 -4.52
C ASN A 231 10.48 -9.92 -5.38
N HIS A 232 10.62 -9.73 -6.65
CA HIS A 232 11.12 -10.72 -7.60
C HIS A 232 12.65 -10.80 -7.54
N PHE A 233 13.20 -11.99 -7.34
CA PHE A 233 14.63 -12.22 -7.26
C PHE A 233 15.09 -13.21 -8.32
N LYS A 234 16.19 -12.89 -9.05
CA LYS A 234 16.65 -13.68 -10.22
C LYS A 234 15.54 -13.86 -11.26
N PHE A 235 14.82 -12.79 -11.54
CA PHE A 235 13.63 -12.75 -12.37
C PHE A 235 13.95 -12.64 -13.87
N SER A 236 12.98 -13.05 -14.70
CA SER A 236 12.97 -12.78 -16.15
C SER A 236 11.67 -12.08 -16.60
N GLY A 237 10.82 -11.75 -15.67
CA GLY A 237 9.51 -11.10 -15.79
C GLY A 237 8.97 -10.86 -14.38
N ARG A 238 7.68 -11.02 -14.17
CA ARG A 238 7.08 -10.96 -12.83
C ARG A 238 7.06 -12.35 -12.16
N ASN A 239 8.20 -13.05 -12.18
CA ASN A 239 8.34 -14.39 -11.64
C ASN A 239 9.35 -14.44 -10.48
N ASN A 240 9.48 -15.60 -9.84
CA ASN A 240 10.36 -15.82 -8.70
C ASN A 240 10.08 -14.86 -7.55
N LEU A 241 8.81 -14.73 -7.16
CA LEU A 241 8.44 -13.92 -6.00
C LEU A 241 9.13 -14.47 -4.75
N THR A 242 9.89 -13.62 -4.07
CA THR A 242 10.80 -14.03 -3.00
C THR A 242 10.64 -13.09 -1.80
N ALA A 243 10.48 -13.68 -0.61
CA ALA A 243 10.60 -12.97 0.65
C ALA A 243 12.07 -12.89 1.06
N MET A 244 12.52 -11.69 1.41
CA MET A 244 13.91 -11.41 1.75
C MET A 244 13.98 -10.63 3.06
N LEU A 245 14.94 -10.99 3.94
CA LEU A 245 15.10 -10.32 5.23
C LEU A 245 16.45 -9.61 5.32
N SER A 246 16.40 -8.39 5.87
CA SER A 246 17.56 -7.57 6.20
C SER A 246 17.66 -7.33 7.72
N GLU A 247 18.87 -7.38 8.25
CA GLU A 247 19.20 -7.04 9.65
C GLU A 247 20.00 -5.73 9.76
N ASP A 248 20.36 -5.12 8.63
CA ASP A 248 21.27 -3.98 8.51
C ASP A 248 20.63 -2.75 7.85
N GLU A 249 19.33 -2.52 8.11
CA GLU A 249 18.56 -1.38 7.60
C GLU A 249 18.43 -1.37 6.06
N GLY A 250 18.28 -2.57 5.47
CA GLY A 250 18.08 -2.73 4.03
C GLY A 250 19.38 -2.63 3.21
N LYS A 251 20.57 -2.61 3.83
CA LYS A 251 21.82 -2.61 3.06
C LYS A 251 22.06 -3.94 2.38
N THR A 252 21.73 -5.05 3.05
CA THR A 252 21.80 -6.39 2.50
C THR A 252 20.57 -7.22 2.86
N PHE A 253 20.26 -8.23 2.05
CA PHE A 253 19.19 -9.20 2.27
C PHE A 253 19.76 -10.62 2.16
N PRO A 254 20.46 -11.12 3.20
CA PRO A 254 21.13 -12.42 3.15
C PRO A 254 20.16 -13.61 3.18
N TYR A 255 19.01 -13.45 3.81
CA TYR A 255 18.00 -14.50 3.95
C TYR A 255 16.95 -14.35 2.87
N LYS A 256 16.69 -15.42 2.12
CA LYS A 256 15.73 -15.45 1.01
C LYS A 256 14.93 -16.73 1.04
N LEU A 257 13.62 -16.57 0.85
CA LEU A 257 12.67 -17.67 0.70
C LEU A 257 11.89 -17.45 -0.58
N LEU A 258 12.04 -18.34 -1.56
CA LEU A 258 11.21 -18.35 -2.75
C LEU A 258 9.77 -18.68 -2.34
N LEU A 259 8.83 -17.80 -2.64
CA LEU A 259 7.41 -17.97 -2.37
C LEU A 259 6.72 -18.64 -3.56
N ASP A 260 6.98 -18.14 -4.76
CA ASP A 260 6.39 -18.65 -5.99
C ASP A 260 7.33 -18.43 -7.18
N GLU A 261 7.50 -19.44 -8.03
CA GLU A 261 8.32 -19.37 -9.23
C GLU A 261 7.54 -18.94 -10.48
N ARG A 262 6.21 -19.03 -10.42
CA ARG A 262 5.32 -18.66 -11.52
C ARG A 262 5.33 -17.14 -11.76
N GLU A 263 4.69 -16.71 -12.84
CA GLU A 263 4.36 -15.31 -13.04
C GLU A 263 3.25 -14.91 -12.09
N VAL A 264 3.61 -14.12 -11.09
CA VAL A 264 2.73 -13.56 -10.05
C VAL A 264 3.19 -12.15 -9.69
N SER A 265 2.32 -11.33 -9.12
CA SER A 265 2.67 -9.96 -8.77
C SER A 265 1.86 -9.41 -7.59
N TYR A 266 2.02 -8.14 -7.32
CA TYR A 266 1.27 -7.37 -6.31
C TYR A 266 1.30 -7.97 -4.89
N PRO A 267 2.48 -8.32 -4.35
CA PRO A 267 2.56 -8.85 -3.00
C PRO A 267 2.10 -7.83 -1.95
N ASP A 268 1.35 -8.31 -0.97
CA ASP A 268 1.10 -7.60 0.28
C ASP A 268 1.31 -8.56 1.45
N ALA A 269 1.73 -8.03 2.60
CA ALA A 269 2.03 -8.87 3.75
C ALA A 269 1.61 -8.24 5.08
N LYS A 270 1.34 -9.11 6.04
CA LYS A 270 1.08 -8.75 7.44
C LYS A 270 1.77 -9.72 8.38
N GLU A 271 2.56 -9.21 9.31
CA GLU A 271 3.02 -9.94 10.47
C GLU A 271 1.92 -9.95 11.52
N ALA A 272 1.36 -11.11 11.81
CA ALA A 272 0.30 -11.29 12.80
C ALA A 272 0.86 -11.51 14.22
N ASP A 273 0.01 -11.44 15.23
CA ASP A 273 0.42 -11.55 16.64
C ASP A 273 0.95 -12.94 17.02
N ASP A 274 0.58 -13.96 16.27
CA ASP A 274 1.11 -15.33 16.40
C ASP A 274 2.56 -15.48 15.89
N GLY A 275 3.12 -14.43 15.23
CA GLY A 275 4.46 -14.42 14.67
C GLY A 275 4.55 -14.93 13.24
N PHE A 276 3.45 -15.37 12.63
CA PHE A 276 3.41 -15.70 11.22
C PHE A 276 3.35 -14.44 10.35
N ILE A 277 3.92 -14.53 9.16
CA ILE A 277 3.81 -13.51 8.13
C ILE A 277 2.88 -14.05 7.06
N TYR A 278 1.69 -13.49 6.98
CA TYR A 278 0.72 -13.81 5.96
C TYR A 278 1.03 -12.98 4.71
N VAL A 279 1.08 -13.63 3.56
CA VAL A 279 1.40 -12.99 2.27
C VAL A 279 0.29 -13.30 1.27
N THR A 280 -0.17 -12.27 0.56
CA THR A 280 -1.07 -12.40 -0.58
C THR A 280 -0.41 -11.83 -1.83
N TYR A 281 -0.73 -12.39 -3.00
CA TYR A 281 -0.27 -11.93 -4.32
C TYR A 281 -1.24 -12.45 -5.40
N ASP A 282 -1.22 -11.88 -6.60
CA ASP A 282 -2.03 -12.28 -7.76
C ASP A 282 -1.24 -13.08 -8.81
#